data_d77784c55d2f760bd1af035f11527060
#
_entry.id   d77784c55d2f760bd1af035f11527060
#
_cell.length_a   1.000
_cell.length_b   1.000
_cell.length_c   1.000
_cell.angle_alpha   90.00
_cell.angle_beta   90.00
_cell.angle_gamma   90.00
#
_symmetry.space_group_name_H-M   'P 1'
#
loop_
_entity.id
_entity.type
_entity.pdbx_description
1 polymer ?
#
loop_
_entity_poly.entity_id
_entity_poly.type
_entity_poly.pdbx_seq_one_letter_code
_entity_poly.pdbx_strand_id
1 'polypeptide(L)'
;MTLSKPLRVFLLYARSDKAAVHRLYNRIGKDGAKAWMDVEKILPGQDWEYEIRKAIHQSDIVIVCLSRQFIKQGGYRHEELRIALEKANSAPDGEIFIIPARLEKCNVPEPLCQWQRVDLFEADGYKKLLDSFIAQISKAG
;
A
#
# COMPACT_ATOMS: atom_id res chain seq x y z
N MET A 1 15.03 -13.17 1.72
CA MET A 1 14.09 -14.04 0.99
C MET A 1 13.49 -13.29 -0.17
N THR A 2 13.47 -13.88 -1.34
CA THR A 2 12.98 -13.23 -2.55
C THR A 2 11.64 -13.85 -2.96
N LEU A 3 10.70 -13.01 -3.37
CA LEU A 3 9.40 -13.49 -3.83
C LEU A 3 9.56 -14.29 -5.13
N SER A 4 8.78 -15.36 -5.27
CA SER A 4 8.84 -16.23 -6.44
C SER A 4 8.34 -15.55 -7.71
N LYS A 5 7.47 -14.54 -7.58
CA LYS A 5 6.95 -13.73 -8.67
C LYS A 5 7.00 -12.26 -8.27
N PRO A 6 7.26 -11.34 -9.21
CA PRO A 6 7.19 -9.92 -8.89
C PRO A 6 5.75 -9.53 -8.59
N LEU A 7 5.54 -8.94 -7.42
CA LEU A 7 4.25 -8.45 -6.97
C LEU A 7 4.24 -6.94 -7.11
N ARG A 8 3.23 -6.39 -7.75
CA ARG A 8 3.12 -4.94 -7.92
C ARG A 8 2.41 -4.35 -6.72
N VAL A 9 3.08 -3.44 -6.03
CA VAL A 9 2.61 -2.87 -4.77
C VAL A 9 2.52 -1.36 -4.89
N PHE A 10 1.35 -0.80 -4.63
CA PHE A 10 1.16 0.64 -4.57
C PHE A 10 1.29 1.07 -3.10
N LEU A 11 2.16 2.06 -2.84
CA LEU A 11 2.34 2.61 -1.49
C LEU A 11 1.62 3.94 -1.38
N LEU A 12 0.59 3.97 -0.54
CA LEU A 12 -0.21 5.15 -0.28
C LEU A 12 0.23 5.73 1.07
N TYR A 13 0.64 7.00 1.10
CA TYR A 13 1.26 7.56 2.30
C TYR A 13 1.13 9.08 2.36
N ALA A 14 1.34 9.65 3.55
CA ALA A 14 1.41 11.10 3.73
C ALA A 14 2.79 11.61 3.33
N ARG A 15 2.85 12.77 2.70
CA ARG A 15 4.10 13.38 2.23
C ARG A 15 5.19 13.43 3.30
N SER A 16 4.82 13.79 4.52
CA SER A 16 5.76 13.89 5.63
C SER A 16 6.39 12.56 6.02
N ASP A 17 5.80 11.43 5.58
CA ASP A 17 6.31 10.10 5.86
C ASP A 17 7.18 9.55 4.72
N LYS A 18 7.51 10.37 3.74
CA LYS A 18 8.24 9.93 2.53
C LYS A 18 9.52 9.16 2.86
N ALA A 19 10.30 9.63 3.82
CA ALA A 19 11.56 8.97 4.18
C ALA A 19 11.32 7.57 4.73
N ALA A 20 10.35 7.41 5.64
CA ALA A 20 10.03 6.11 6.21
C ALA A 20 9.48 5.15 5.15
N VAL A 21 8.61 5.67 4.28
CA VAL A 21 8.01 4.87 3.22
C VAL A 21 9.04 4.49 2.16
N HIS A 22 10.01 5.38 1.90
CA HIS A 22 11.10 5.07 0.97
C HIS A 22 11.96 3.91 1.48
N ARG A 23 12.17 3.83 2.79
CA ARG A 23 12.88 2.69 3.39
C ARG A 23 12.10 1.40 3.17
N LEU A 24 10.79 1.45 3.34
CA LEU A 24 9.92 0.30 3.06
C LEU A 24 9.97 -0.07 1.57
N TYR A 25 9.90 0.93 0.70
CA TYR A 25 10.02 0.76 -0.75
C TYR A 25 11.29 -0.03 -1.10
N ASN A 26 12.42 0.38 -0.55
CA ASN A 26 13.68 -0.30 -0.82
C ASN A 26 13.70 -1.72 -0.25
N ARG A 27 13.12 -1.92 0.92
CA ARG A 27 13.10 -3.21 1.58
C ARG A 27 12.26 -4.23 0.81
N ILE A 28 11.06 -3.86 0.41
CA ILE A 28 10.22 -4.78 -0.36
C ILE A 28 10.76 -4.98 -1.77
N GLY A 29 11.45 -3.98 -2.32
CA GLY A 29 12.12 -4.12 -3.61
C GLY A 29 13.22 -5.16 -3.59
N LYS A 30 14.00 -5.22 -2.50
CA LYS A 30 15.03 -6.24 -2.32
C LYS A 30 14.44 -7.64 -2.22
N ASP A 31 13.23 -7.76 -1.70
CA ASP A 31 12.55 -9.04 -1.58
C ASP A 31 11.73 -9.40 -2.84
N GLY A 32 11.83 -8.61 -3.88
CA GLY A 32 11.28 -8.94 -5.19
C GLY A 32 9.98 -8.25 -5.58
N ALA A 33 9.46 -7.35 -4.75
CA ALA A 33 8.25 -6.61 -5.08
C ALA A 33 8.57 -5.39 -5.96
N LYS A 34 7.68 -5.07 -6.88
CA LYS A 34 7.75 -3.84 -7.67
C LYS A 34 6.82 -2.83 -7.03
N ALA A 35 7.41 -1.86 -6.33
CA ALA A 35 6.63 -0.85 -5.61
C ALA A 35 6.50 0.43 -6.43
N TRP A 36 5.35 1.09 -6.29
CA TRP A 36 5.09 2.39 -6.88
C TRP A 36 4.74 3.34 -5.73
N MET A 37 5.53 4.38 -5.54
CA MET A 37 5.27 5.35 -4.47
C MET A 37 5.33 6.79 -4.95
N ASP A 38 5.83 7.02 -6.15
CA ASP A 38 6.24 8.34 -6.60
C ASP A 38 5.19 8.99 -7.49
N VAL A 39 4.24 9.73 -6.89
CA VAL A 39 3.33 10.59 -7.67
C VAL A 39 4.12 11.65 -8.46
N GLU A 40 5.36 11.92 -8.05
CA GLU A 40 6.23 12.88 -8.73
C GLU A 40 6.66 12.41 -10.12
N LYS A 41 6.52 11.12 -10.42
CA LYS A 41 6.80 10.58 -11.75
C LYS A 41 5.72 10.91 -12.76
N ILE A 42 4.59 11.43 -12.30
CA ILE A 42 3.55 11.90 -13.22
C ILE A 42 4.04 13.19 -13.86
N LEU A 43 4.08 13.18 -15.18
CA LEU A 43 4.67 14.27 -15.94
C LEU A 43 3.69 15.42 -16.14
N PRO A 44 4.21 16.66 -16.31
CA PRO A 44 3.33 17.78 -16.68
C PRO A 44 2.51 17.43 -17.93
N GLY A 45 1.23 17.76 -17.88
CA GLY A 45 0.32 17.47 -18.98
C GLY A 45 -0.41 16.12 -18.85
N GLN A 46 0.09 15.21 -18.03
CA GLN A 46 -0.63 13.98 -17.78
C GLN A 46 -1.78 14.24 -16.81
N ASP A 47 -2.87 13.51 -16.98
CA ASP A 47 -4.02 13.59 -16.09
C ASP A 47 -3.68 12.87 -14.79
N TRP A 48 -3.59 13.63 -13.67
CA TRP A 48 -3.20 13.08 -12.37
C TRP A 48 -4.12 11.95 -11.91
N GLU A 49 -5.43 12.19 -11.97
CA GLU A 49 -6.41 11.18 -11.53
C GLU A 49 -6.32 9.91 -12.37
N TYR A 50 -6.19 10.07 -13.69
CA TYR A 50 -6.06 8.95 -14.61
C TYR A 50 -4.82 8.11 -14.27
N GLU A 51 -3.68 8.75 -14.06
CA GLU A 51 -2.43 8.04 -13.77
C GLU A 51 -2.47 7.31 -12.43
N ILE A 52 -3.04 7.93 -11.40
CA ILE A 52 -3.21 7.30 -10.09
C ILE A 52 -4.17 6.11 -10.19
N ARG A 53 -5.30 6.30 -10.85
CA ARG A 53 -6.29 5.23 -11.02
C ARG A 53 -5.68 4.03 -11.76
N LYS A 54 -4.93 4.33 -12.81
CA LYS A 54 -4.22 3.31 -13.58
C LYS A 54 -3.21 2.54 -12.73
N ALA A 55 -2.42 3.26 -11.93
CA ALA A 55 -1.42 2.63 -11.07
C ALA A 55 -2.06 1.71 -10.04
N ILE A 56 -3.15 2.15 -9.42
CA ILE A 56 -3.88 1.34 -8.43
C ILE A 56 -4.50 0.11 -9.10
N HIS A 57 -5.11 0.28 -10.26
CA HIS A 57 -5.71 -0.85 -10.98
C HIS A 57 -4.69 -1.87 -11.46
N GLN A 58 -3.47 -1.44 -11.77
CA GLN A 58 -2.39 -2.33 -12.18
C GLN A 58 -1.67 -2.98 -11.00
N SER A 59 -1.96 -2.56 -9.78
CA SER A 59 -1.32 -3.09 -8.59
C SER A 59 -2.00 -4.38 -8.13
N ASP A 60 -1.20 -5.26 -7.59
CA ASP A 60 -1.69 -6.50 -6.97
C ASP A 60 -2.08 -6.26 -5.52
N ILE A 61 -1.39 -5.34 -4.86
CA ILE A 61 -1.63 -4.96 -3.47
C ILE A 61 -1.44 -3.46 -3.31
N VAL A 62 -2.29 -2.84 -2.49
CA VAL A 62 -2.11 -1.46 -2.04
C VAL A 62 -1.81 -1.49 -0.54
N ILE A 63 -0.67 -0.93 -0.15
CA ILE A 63 -0.34 -0.76 1.26
C ILE A 63 -0.68 0.68 1.64
N VAL A 64 -1.58 0.83 2.60
CA VAL A 64 -1.93 2.15 3.14
C VAL A 64 -1.05 2.39 4.36
N CYS A 65 -0.05 3.26 4.20
CA CYS A 65 0.93 3.54 5.25
C CYS A 65 0.34 4.56 6.23
N LEU A 66 -0.03 4.08 7.40
CA LEU A 66 -0.72 4.89 8.41
C LEU A 66 0.24 5.50 9.40
N SER A 67 0.03 6.77 9.68
CA SER A 67 0.77 7.54 10.68
C SER A 67 -0.16 8.59 11.25
N ARG A 68 0.26 9.26 12.31
CA ARG A 68 -0.52 10.37 12.86
C ARG A 68 -0.71 11.47 11.83
N GLN A 69 0.32 11.72 11.02
CA GLN A 69 0.24 12.73 9.95
C GLN A 69 -0.72 12.32 8.84
N PHE A 70 -0.72 11.05 8.46
CA PHE A 70 -1.66 10.55 7.47
C PHE A 70 -3.10 10.83 7.90
N ILE A 71 -3.40 10.57 9.17
CA ILE A 71 -4.74 10.77 9.71
C ILE A 71 -5.09 12.24 9.81
N LYS A 72 -4.14 13.10 10.24
CA LYS A 72 -4.35 14.55 10.34
C LYS A 72 -4.56 15.21 8.99
N GLN A 73 -3.86 14.73 7.97
CA GLN A 73 -3.92 15.29 6.62
C GLN A 73 -4.99 14.61 5.79
N GLY A 74 -6.07 14.23 6.42
CA GLY A 74 -7.13 13.41 5.81
C GLY A 74 -7.62 13.86 4.44
N GLY A 75 -7.47 15.15 4.07
CA GLY A 75 -7.86 15.63 2.75
C GLY A 75 -6.93 15.26 1.62
N TYR A 76 -5.65 15.08 1.91
CA TYR A 76 -4.63 14.97 0.87
C TYR A 76 -4.67 13.64 0.10
N ARG A 77 -4.93 12.54 0.78
CA ARG A 77 -4.91 11.20 0.16
C ARG A 77 -6.29 10.56 0.07
N HIS A 78 -7.34 11.32 0.36
CA HIS A 78 -8.70 10.78 0.36
C HIS A 78 -9.09 10.19 -1.00
N GLU A 79 -8.73 10.89 -2.10
CA GLU A 79 -9.09 10.42 -3.43
C GLU A 79 -8.39 9.11 -3.79
N GLU A 80 -7.09 9.00 -3.49
CA GLU A 80 -6.35 7.77 -3.72
C GLU A 80 -6.88 6.62 -2.88
N LEU A 81 -7.18 6.91 -1.61
CA LEU A 81 -7.75 5.91 -0.72
C LEU A 81 -9.12 5.45 -1.22
N ARG A 82 -9.95 6.39 -1.69
CA ARG A 82 -11.27 6.07 -2.23
C ARG A 82 -11.16 5.12 -3.43
N ILE A 83 -10.24 5.39 -4.34
CA ILE A 83 -10.02 4.53 -5.51
C ILE A 83 -9.58 3.13 -5.07
N ALA A 84 -8.66 3.06 -4.11
CA ALA A 84 -8.18 1.77 -3.60
C ALA A 84 -9.30 0.98 -2.93
N LEU A 85 -10.15 1.66 -2.15
CA LEU A 85 -11.29 1.03 -1.48
C LEU A 85 -12.31 0.50 -2.48
N GLU A 86 -12.58 1.26 -3.55
CA GLU A 86 -13.49 0.81 -4.60
C GLU A 86 -13.00 -0.51 -5.21
N LYS A 87 -11.72 -0.57 -5.53
CA LYS A 87 -11.15 -1.79 -6.11
C LYS A 87 -11.16 -2.95 -5.10
N ALA A 88 -10.83 -2.67 -3.85
CA ALA A 88 -10.82 -3.70 -2.79
C ALA A 88 -12.20 -4.32 -2.60
N ASN A 89 -13.24 -3.49 -2.64
CA ASN A 89 -14.62 -3.97 -2.44
C ASN A 89 -15.13 -4.79 -3.61
N SER A 90 -14.52 -4.67 -4.78
CA SER A 90 -14.88 -5.46 -5.95
C SER A 90 -13.98 -6.69 -6.15
N ALA A 91 -12.97 -6.86 -5.30
CA ALA A 91 -12.08 -8.01 -5.40
C ALA A 91 -12.79 -9.29 -4.92
N PRO A 92 -12.43 -10.45 -5.49
CA PRO A 92 -12.99 -11.71 -5.03
C PRO A 92 -12.72 -11.97 -3.55
N ASP A 93 -13.64 -12.66 -2.89
CA ASP A 93 -13.51 -12.99 -1.48
C ASP A 93 -12.22 -13.75 -1.22
N GLY A 94 -11.54 -13.37 -0.14
CA GLY A 94 -10.31 -14.00 0.27
C GLY A 94 -9.05 -13.50 -0.42
N GLU A 95 -9.16 -12.63 -1.42
CA GLU A 95 -8.00 -11.99 -2.00
C GLU A 95 -7.47 -10.89 -1.09
N ILE A 96 -6.14 -10.79 -1.01
CA ILE A 96 -5.48 -9.72 -0.27
C ILE A 96 -5.19 -8.60 -1.26
N PHE A 97 -5.90 -7.50 -1.15
CA PHE A 97 -5.63 -6.33 -1.99
C PHE A 97 -5.17 -5.13 -1.19
N ILE A 98 -5.86 -4.80 -0.10
CA ILE A 98 -5.50 -3.67 0.77
C ILE A 98 -4.86 -4.20 2.05
N ILE A 99 -3.74 -3.57 2.44
CA ILE A 99 -3.08 -3.87 3.71
C ILE A 99 -2.89 -2.55 4.45
N PRO A 100 -3.63 -2.32 5.55
CA PRO A 100 -3.33 -1.19 6.42
C PRO A 100 -2.03 -1.46 7.17
N ALA A 101 -1.05 -0.58 7.01
CA ALA A 101 0.25 -0.76 7.65
C ALA A 101 0.57 0.45 8.51
N ARG A 102 0.60 0.27 9.83
CA ARG A 102 0.94 1.36 10.73
C ARG A 102 2.47 1.52 10.78
N LEU A 103 2.92 2.72 10.46
CA LEU A 103 4.34 3.08 10.58
C LEU A 103 4.70 3.39 12.03
N GLU A 104 3.71 3.81 12.80
CA GLU A 104 3.81 4.17 14.21
C GLU A 104 2.47 3.93 14.86
N LYS A 105 2.40 3.99 16.17
CA LYS A 105 1.12 3.88 16.87
C LYS A 105 0.20 5.02 16.47
N CYS A 106 -0.94 4.68 15.91
CA CYS A 106 -1.95 5.64 15.48
C CYS A 106 -3.28 4.92 15.31
N ASN A 107 -4.34 5.70 15.13
CA ASN A 107 -5.65 5.11 14.85
C ASN A 107 -5.70 4.53 13.46
N VAL A 108 -6.57 3.55 13.25
CA VAL A 108 -6.87 3.02 11.92
C VAL A 108 -8.19 3.66 11.48
N PRO A 109 -8.21 4.36 10.33
CA PRO A 109 -9.46 4.95 9.82
C PRO A 109 -10.55 3.90 9.65
N GLU A 110 -11.78 4.26 9.99
CA GLU A 110 -12.91 3.33 9.94
C GLU A 110 -13.04 2.54 8.63
N PRO A 111 -12.90 3.16 7.45
CA PRO A 111 -13.02 2.41 6.19
C PRO A 111 -12.00 1.30 6.02
N LEU A 112 -10.91 1.32 6.79
CA LEU A 112 -9.85 0.32 6.72
C LEU A 112 -9.97 -0.75 7.80
N CYS A 113 -10.89 -0.60 8.76
CA CYS A 113 -10.96 -1.49 9.91
C CYS A 113 -11.39 -2.92 9.59
N GLN A 114 -11.99 -3.15 8.42
CA GLN A 114 -12.38 -4.51 8.05
C GLN A 114 -11.21 -5.40 7.64
N TRP A 115 -10.06 -4.80 7.30
CA TRP A 115 -8.88 -5.58 6.92
C TRP A 115 -7.90 -5.65 8.08
N GLN A 116 -7.24 -6.79 8.21
CA GLN A 116 -6.23 -6.98 9.24
C GLN A 116 -5.05 -6.04 8.99
N ARG A 117 -4.69 -5.26 9.99
CA ARG A 117 -3.54 -4.36 9.90
C ARG A 117 -2.24 -5.07 10.22
N VAL A 118 -1.14 -4.47 9.80
CA VAL A 118 0.19 -4.86 10.22
C VAL A 118 0.87 -3.66 10.88
N ASP A 119 1.60 -3.90 11.96
CA ASP A 119 2.34 -2.86 12.67
C ASP A 119 3.82 -2.99 12.33
N LEU A 120 4.29 -2.12 11.41
CA LEU A 120 5.66 -2.20 10.92
C LEU A 120 6.71 -1.78 11.96
N PHE A 121 6.27 -1.11 13.03
CA PHE A 121 7.16 -0.77 14.13
C PHE A 121 7.39 -1.93 15.11
N GLU A 122 6.65 -3.02 14.98
CA GLU A 122 6.86 -4.22 15.78
C GLU A 122 7.95 -5.09 15.14
N ALA A 123 8.63 -5.89 15.96
CA ALA A 123 9.76 -6.69 15.51
C ALA A 123 9.42 -7.66 14.37
N ASP A 124 8.20 -8.23 14.39
CA ASP A 124 7.75 -9.19 13.39
C ASP A 124 6.85 -8.58 12.30
N GLY A 125 6.69 -7.25 12.33
CA GLY A 125 5.77 -6.58 11.41
C GLY A 125 6.10 -6.79 9.95
N TYR A 126 7.34 -6.61 9.59
CA TYR A 126 7.77 -6.79 8.19
C TYR A 126 7.59 -8.25 7.73
N LYS A 127 7.90 -9.21 8.59
CA LYS A 127 7.72 -10.62 8.27
C LYS A 127 6.26 -10.93 7.97
N LYS A 128 5.34 -10.38 8.77
CA LYS A 128 3.91 -10.55 8.54
C LYS A 128 3.48 -9.96 7.20
N LEU A 129 4.06 -8.82 6.83
CA LEU A 129 3.79 -8.20 5.54
C LEU A 129 4.24 -9.11 4.40
N LEU A 130 5.45 -9.68 4.48
CA LEU A 130 5.93 -10.63 3.48
C LEU A 130 5.06 -11.88 3.40
N ASP A 131 4.58 -12.36 4.53
CA ASP A 131 3.68 -13.53 4.55
C ASP A 131 2.39 -13.22 3.76
N SER A 132 1.87 -12.00 3.85
CA SER A 132 0.72 -11.57 3.07
C SER A 132 1.02 -11.57 1.57
N PHE A 133 2.21 -11.12 1.18
CA PHE A 133 2.64 -11.12 -0.22
C PHE A 133 2.71 -12.55 -0.76
N ILE A 134 3.31 -13.44 0.02
CA ILE A 134 3.45 -14.86 -0.36
C ILE A 134 2.08 -15.50 -0.51
N ALA A 135 1.16 -15.22 0.40
CA ALA A 135 -0.20 -15.75 0.34
C ALA A 135 -0.93 -15.28 -0.93
N GLN A 136 -0.76 -14.01 -1.30
CA GLN A 136 -1.39 -13.47 -2.51
C GLN A 136 -0.81 -14.09 -3.78
N ILE A 137 0.50 -14.30 -3.84
CA ILE A 137 1.15 -14.97 -4.97
C ILE A 137 0.63 -16.39 -5.13
N SER A 138 0.49 -17.12 -4.01
CA SER A 138 -0.01 -18.50 -4.03
C SER A 138 -1.43 -18.58 -4.56
N LYS A 139 -2.27 -17.59 -4.24
CA LYS A 139 -3.65 -17.54 -4.73
C LYS A 139 -3.71 -17.23 -6.22
N ALA A 140 -2.85 -16.33 -6.70
CA ALA A 140 -2.83 -15.93 -8.09
C ALA A 140 -2.22 -17.00 -9.01
N GLY A 141 -1.45 -17.88 -8.42
CA GLY A 141 -0.79 -18.95 -9.14
C GLY A 141 -1.61 -20.18 -9.26
#